data_af91f92d21d049cca96f04f854b45d03
#
_entry.id   af91f92d21d049cca96f04f854b45d03
#
_cell.length_a   1.000
_cell.length_b   1.000
_cell.length_c   1.000
_cell.angle_alpha   90.00
_cell.angle_beta   90.00
_cell.angle_gamma   90.00
#
_symmetry.space_group_name_H-M   'P 1'
#
loop_
_entity.id
_entity.type
_entity.pdbx_description
1 polymer ?
#
loop_
_entity_poly.entity_id
_entity_poly.type
_entity_poly.pdbx_seq_one_letter_code
_entity_poly.pdbx_strand_id
1 'polypeptide(L)'
;MDYTLEIEKSKNIADIFEIVKKIVRDYTGNDQAGLLVGLTDLGISNRGFIGAFYSLNANMIVINKRPLNRILQTNPAIYKYYLFHVLLHEYIHSIGYYDENDARQIVIDISRNYFGDDHIISEFAQDIKKFLPNLTYPNTEIQPKEIYIDFIRGIDRKNTNYIG
;
A
#
# COMPACT_ATOMS: atom_id res chain seq x y z
N MET A 1 -3.66 20.54 -3.81
CA MET A 1 -2.33 19.89 -3.94
C MET A 1 -2.40 18.84 -5.03
N ASP A 2 -1.41 18.79 -5.88
CA ASP A 2 -1.34 17.78 -6.94
C ASP A 2 -0.64 16.53 -6.42
N TYR A 3 -1.42 15.55 -5.98
CA TYR A 3 -0.89 14.30 -5.43
C TYR A 3 -0.23 13.43 -6.49
N THR A 4 -0.66 13.51 -7.76
CA THR A 4 0.02 12.81 -8.85
C THR A 4 1.47 13.29 -8.96
N LEU A 5 1.66 14.60 -8.93
CA LEU A 5 3.00 15.18 -8.98
C LEU A 5 3.82 14.80 -7.75
N GLU A 6 3.19 14.78 -6.57
CA GLU A 6 3.87 14.36 -5.34
C GLU A 6 4.34 12.91 -5.43
N ILE A 7 3.52 12.02 -5.97
CA ILE A 7 3.91 10.61 -6.18
C ILE A 7 5.07 10.53 -7.16
N GLU A 8 4.99 11.27 -8.27
CA GLU A 8 6.05 11.26 -9.29
C GLU A 8 7.39 11.74 -8.73
N LYS A 9 7.38 12.69 -7.82
CA LYS A 9 8.58 13.23 -7.18
C LYS A 9 9.13 12.34 -6.07
N SER A 10 8.37 11.37 -5.61
CA SER A 10 8.77 10.49 -4.52
C SER A 10 10.02 9.70 -4.91
N LYS A 11 10.96 9.59 -3.99
CA LYS A 11 12.25 8.94 -4.21
C LYS A 11 12.30 7.52 -3.67
N ASN A 12 11.41 7.19 -2.72
CA ASN A 12 11.43 5.89 -2.05
C ASN A 12 10.03 5.55 -1.53
N ILE A 13 9.91 4.36 -0.97
CA ILE A 13 8.64 3.85 -0.44
C ILE A 13 8.12 4.74 0.70
N ALA A 14 9.02 5.22 1.56
CA ALA A 14 8.63 6.06 2.68
C ALA A 14 7.97 7.37 2.20
N ASP A 15 8.48 7.96 1.12
CA ASP A 15 7.89 9.18 0.54
C ASP A 15 6.47 8.91 0.06
N ILE A 16 6.24 7.80 -0.63
CA ILE A 16 4.91 7.43 -1.13
C ILE A 16 3.97 7.15 0.04
N PHE A 17 4.45 6.47 1.08
CA PHE A 17 3.64 6.18 2.25
C PHE A 17 3.23 7.47 2.99
N GLU A 18 4.08 8.48 3.00
CA GLU A 18 3.74 9.79 3.58
C GLU A 18 2.52 10.41 2.87
N ILE A 19 2.45 10.26 1.55
CA ILE A 19 1.30 10.73 0.77
C ILE A 19 0.04 9.94 1.12
N VAL A 20 0.17 8.62 1.26
CA VAL A 20 -0.95 7.77 1.70
C VAL A 20 -1.51 8.27 3.03
N LYS A 21 -0.64 8.50 4.01
CA LYS A 21 -1.06 8.97 5.34
C LYS A 21 -1.78 10.31 5.28
N LYS A 22 -1.28 11.26 4.50
CA LYS A 22 -1.90 12.57 4.34
C LYS A 22 -3.31 12.47 3.77
N ILE A 23 -3.46 11.70 2.70
CA ILE A 23 -4.75 11.53 2.02
C ILE A 23 -5.76 10.85 2.95
N VAL A 24 -5.35 9.79 3.62
CA VAL A 24 -6.25 9.05 4.51
C VAL A 24 -6.67 9.91 5.70
N ARG A 25 -5.74 10.66 6.27
CA ARG A 25 -6.08 11.58 7.36
C ARG A 25 -7.07 12.65 6.90
N ASP A 26 -6.86 13.19 5.72
CA ASP A 26 -7.76 14.22 5.17
C ASP A 26 -9.16 13.65 4.92
N TYR A 27 -9.24 12.45 4.40
CA TYR A 27 -10.52 11.83 4.04
C TYR A 27 -11.27 11.26 5.24
N THR A 28 -10.59 10.54 6.13
CA THR A 28 -11.22 9.81 7.23
C THR A 28 -11.13 10.53 8.58
N GLY A 29 -10.18 11.43 8.74
CA GLY A 29 -9.86 12.03 10.04
C GLY A 29 -9.02 11.13 10.94
N ASN A 30 -8.64 9.95 10.47
CA ASN A 30 -7.93 8.93 11.26
C ASN A 30 -6.52 8.71 10.74
N ASP A 31 -5.64 8.28 11.65
CA ASP A 31 -4.32 7.81 11.32
C ASP A 31 -3.93 6.65 12.25
N GLN A 32 -2.78 6.04 11.98
CA GLN A 32 -2.27 4.92 12.77
C GLN A 32 -0.83 5.20 13.17
N ALA A 33 -0.58 5.25 14.47
CA ALA A 33 0.75 5.46 15.03
C ALA A 33 1.47 4.11 15.20
N GLY A 34 2.79 4.16 15.20
CA GLY A 34 3.63 3.00 15.48
C GLY A 34 3.61 1.91 14.41
N LEU A 35 3.07 2.22 13.24
CA LEU A 35 2.99 1.26 12.14
C LEU A 35 4.37 1.03 11.52
N LEU A 36 4.69 -0.23 11.30
CA LEU A 36 5.89 -0.64 10.58
C LEU A 36 5.55 -1.01 9.15
N VAL A 37 6.47 -0.79 8.24
CA VAL A 37 6.36 -1.23 6.84
C VAL A 37 7.62 -2.01 6.49
N GLY A 38 7.45 -3.15 5.86
CA GLY A 38 8.56 -3.99 5.46
C GLY A 38 8.37 -4.59 4.09
N LEU A 39 9.46 -5.11 3.55
CA LEU A 39 9.51 -5.82 2.27
C LEU A 39 9.93 -7.26 2.52
N THR A 40 9.30 -8.19 1.80
CA THR A 40 9.73 -9.58 1.79
C THR A 40 9.33 -10.24 0.48
N ASP A 41 9.96 -11.34 0.15
CA ASP A 41 9.59 -12.15 -1.02
C ASP A 41 8.57 -13.19 -0.58
N LEU A 42 7.31 -12.99 -0.95
CA LEU A 42 6.22 -13.94 -0.71
C LEU A 42 6.00 -14.87 -1.89
N GLY A 43 6.80 -14.71 -2.96
CA GLY A 43 6.72 -15.53 -4.14
C GLY A 43 5.60 -15.20 -5.10
N ILE A 44 5.58 -15.88 -6.21
CA ILE A 44 4.53 -15.89 -7.22
C ILE A 44 4.33 -17.35 -7.59
N SER A 45 3.08 -17.82 -7.59
CA SER A 45 2.75 -19.18 -7.96
C SER A 45 1.75 -19.20 -9.10
N ASN A 46 1.44 -20.40 -9.62
CA ASN A 46 0.42 -20.59 -10.64
C ASN A 46 -0.99 -20.22 -10.15
N ARG A 47 -1.18 -20.19 -8.84
CA ARG A 47 -2.47 -19.85 -8.21
C ARG A 47 -2.60 -18.36 -7.94
N GLY A 48 -1.55 -17.58 -8.23
CA GLY A 48 -1.54 -16.16 -8.00
C GLY A 48 -0.49 -15.74 -6.97
N PHE A 49 -0.57 -14.48 -6.58
CA PHE A 49 0.36 -13.89 -5.63
C PHE A 49 -0.34 -12.85 -4.77
N ILE A 50 0.21 -12.62 -3.60
CA ILE A 50 -0.24 -11.56 -2.69
C ILE A 50 0.66 -10.35 -2.93
N GLY A 51 0.07 -9.16 -3.15
CA GLY A 51 0.83 -7.93 -3.34
C GLY A 51 1.37 -7.36 -2.04
N ALA A 52 0.57 -7.44 -0.98
CA ALA A 52 0.91 -6.95 0.35
C ALA A 52 -0.10 -7.50 1.36
N PHE A 53 0.22 -7.38 2.65
CA PHE A 53 -0.76 -7.66 3.70
C PHE A 53 -0.51 -6.77 4.91
N TYR A 54 -1.55 -6.58 5.72
CA TYR A 54 -1.46 -5.95 7.03
C TYR A 54 -1.58 -7.01 8.12
N SER A 55 -0.63 -7.00 9.06
CA SER A 55 -0.68 -7.86 10.24
C SER A 55 -1.15 -7.05 11.43
N LEU A 56 -2.34 -7.37 11.95
CA LEU A 56 -2.92 -6.69 13.11
C LEU A 56 -2.05 -6.89 14.35
N ASN A 57 -1.59 -8.13 14.58
CA ASN A 57 -0.79 -8.45 15.76
C ASN A 57 0.53 -7.70 15.80
N ALA A 58 1.18 -7.54 14.66
CA ALA A 58 2.46 -6.88 14.57
C ALA A 58 2.36 -5.38 14.25
N ASN A 59 1.16 -4.89 13.94
CA ASN A 59 0.92 -3.54 13.45
C ASN A 59 1.90 -3.19 12.32
N MET A 60 1.86 -4.00 11.27
CA MET A 60 2.86 -3.96 10.21
C MET A 60 2.22 -4.19 8.85
N ILE A 61 2.60 -3.37 7.87
CA ILE A 61 2.32 -3.64 6.46
C ILE A 61 3.54 -4.32 5.86
N VAL A 62 3.33 -5.45 5.21
CA VAL A 62 4.38 -6.19 4.52
C VAL A 62 4.09 -6.19 3.03
N ILE A 63 5.03 -5.71 2.24
CA ILE A 63 4.90 -5.64 0.78
C ILE A 63 5.69 -6.80 0.17
N ASN A 64 5.04 -7.52 -0.75
CA ASN A 64 5.70 -8.57 -1.50
C ASN A 64 6.60 -7.93 -2.57
N LYS A 65 7.90 -8.09 -2.42
CA LYS A 65 8.85 -7.47 -3.35
C LYS A 65 8.91 -8.18 -4.70
N ARG A 66 8.39 -9.41 -4.80
CA ARG A 66 8.44 -10.17 -6.05
C ARG A 66 7.63 -9.49 -7.18
N PRO A 67 6.33 -9.23 -7.02
CA PRO A 67 5.59 -8.50 -8.05
C PRO A 67 6.08 -7.07 -8.21
N LEU A 68 6.51 -6.43 -7.12
CA LEU A 68 7.03 -5.07 -7.16
C LEU A 68 8.26 -4.97 -8.08
N ASN A 69 9.22 -5.88 -7.92
CA ASN A 69 10.41 -5.93 -8.77
C ASN A 69 10.07 -6.25 -10.23
N ARG A 70 9.10 -7.13 -10.45
CA ARG A 70 8.65 -7.48 -11.78
C ARG A 70 8.04 -6.28 -12.51
N ILE A 71 7.21 -5.51 -11.80
CA ILE A 71 6.63 -4.30 -12.36
C ILE A 71 7.73 -3.29 -12.72
N LEU A 72 8.71 -3.12 -11.85
CA LEU A 72 9.82 -2.21 -12.10
C LEU A 72 10.58 -2.59 -13.37
N GLN A 73 10.73 -3.89 -13.64
CA GLN A 73 11.43 -4.40 -14.81
C GLN A 73 10.60 -4.36 -16.10
N THR A 74 9.29 -4.60 -16.01
CA THR A 74 8.43 -4.78 -17.19
C THR A 74 7.59 -3.57 -17.53
N ASN A 75 7.18 -2.79 -16.54
CA ASN A 75 6.34 -1.61 -16.74
C ASN A 75 6.64 -0.55 -15.66
N PRO A 76 7.84 0.06 -15.69
CA PRO A 76 8.23 0.99 -14.64
C PRO A 76 7.34 2.22 -14.53
N ALA A 77 6.58 2.56 -15.58
CA ALA A 77 5.69 3.71 -15.56
C ALA A 77 4.58 3.58 -14.51
N ILE A 78 4.17 2.36 -14.16
CA ILE A 78 3.11 2.15 -13.17
C ILE A 78 3.63 1.80 -11.77
N TYR A 79 4.94 1.67 -11.60
CA TYR A 79 5.56 1.20 -10.35
C TYR A 79 5.12 2.01 -9.13
N LYS A 80 5.26 3.34 -9.18
CA LYS A 80 4.90 4.19 -8.04
C LYS A 80 3.41 4.19 -7.76
N TYR A 81 2.58 4.11 -8.78
CA TYR A 81 1.12 4.07 -8.63
C TYR A 81 0.65 2.74 -8.07
N TYR A 82 1.27 1.64 -8.49
CA TYR A 82 1.00 0.32 -7.89
C TYR A 82 1.37 0.33 -6.41
N LEU A 83 2.57 0.83 -6.09
CA LEU A 83 3.05 0.91 -4.71
C LEU A 83 2.10 1.76 -3.85
N PHE A 84 1.68 2.93 -4.37
CA PHE A 84 0.69 3.77 -3.70
C PHE A 84 -0.59 2.99 -3.42
N HIS A 85 -1.10 2.28 -4.42
CA HIS A 85 -2.35 1.53 -4.30
C HIS A 85 -2.27 0.45 -3.21
N VAL A 86 -1.23 -0.37 -3.21
CA VAL A 86 -1.14 -1.45 -2.21
C VAL A 86 -0.91 -0.90 -0.82
N LEU A 87 -0.13 0.16 -0.68
CA LEU A 87 0.06 0.83 0.61
C LEU A 87 -1.25 1.45 1.12
N LEU A 88 -2.00 2.09 0.24
CA LEU A 88 -3.30 2.66 0.60
C LEU A 88 -4.25 1.57 1.10
N HIS A 89 -4.35 0.47 0.38
CA HIS A 89 -5.24 -0.64 0.74
C HIS A 89 -4.91 -1.20 2.14
N GLU A 90 -3.62 -1.49 2.40
CA GLU A 90 -3.22 -2.05 3.67
C GLU A 90 -3.29 -1.03 4.80
N TYR A 91 -3.05 0.25 4.51
CA TYR A 91 -3.20 1.31 5.51
C TYR A 91 -4.65 1.47 5.95
N ILE A 92 -5.61 1.35 5.03
CA ILE A 92 -7.03 1.38 5.37
C ILE A 92 -7.37 0.23 6.32
N HIS A 93 -6.83 -0.98 6.09
CA HIS A 93 -6.96 -2.06 7.06
C HIS A 93 -6.41 -1.65 8.44
N SER A 94 -5.25 -1.01 8.46
CA SER A 94 -4.55 -0.66 9.71
C SER A 94 -5.35 0.32 10.59
N ILE A 95 -6.17 1.17 9.99
CA ILE A 95 -6.97 2.14 10.76
C ILE A 95 -8.34 1.59 11.20
N GLY A 96 -8.58 0.29 10.99
CA GLY A 96 -9.73 -0.40 11.54
C GLY A 96 -10.74 -0.99 10.56
N TYR A 97 -10.55 -0.80 9.26
CA TYR A 97 -11.43 -1.38 8.25
C TYR A 97 -10.90 -2.76 7.85
N TYR A 98 -11.15 -3.76 8.70
CA TYR A 98 -10.57 -5.10 8.54
C TYR A 98 -11.27 -5.95 7.49
N ASP A 99 -12.56 -5.70 7.23
CA ASP A 99 -13.30 -6.39 6.18
C ASP A 99 -12.79 -5.98 4.81
N GLU A 100 -12.51 -6.98 3.96
CA GLU A 100 -11.92 -6.74 2.65
C GLU A 100 -12.82 -5.90 1.74
N ASN A 101 -14.13 -6.14 1.77
CA ASN A 101 -15.08 -5.40 0.93
C ASN A 101 -15.18 -3.95 1.38
N ASP A 102 -15.20 -3.69 2.70
CA ASP A 102 -15.25 -2.34 3.25
C ASP A 102 -13.98 -1.57 2.89
N ALA A 103 -12.82 -2.19 3.06
CA ALA A 103 -11.54 -1.58 2.73
C ALA A 103 -11.48 -1.23 1.24
N ARG A 104 -11.89 -2.17 0.38
CA ARG A 104 -11.90 -1.96 -1.06
C ARG A 104 -12.78 -0.78 -1.47
N GLN A 105 -13.97 -0.67 -0.87
CA GLN A 105 -14.88 0.43 -1.18
C GLN A 105 -14.28 1.78 -0.79
N ILE A 106 -13.65 1.86 0.38
CA ILE A 106 -13.00 3.08 0.84
C ILE A 106 -11.84 3.46 -0.08
N VAL A 107 -11.05 2.49 -0.51
CA VAL A 107 -9.95 2.72 -1.46
C VAL A 107 -10.49 3.26 -2.78
N ILE A 108 -11.60 2.73 -3.28
CA ILE A 108 -12.25 3.25 -4.49
C ILE A 108 -12.66 4.71 -4.29
N ASP A 109 -13.34 5.01 -3.20
CA ASP A 109 -13.84 6.35 -2.91
C ASP A 109 -12.70 7.36 -2.77
N ILE A 110 -11.66 7.02 -2.05
CA ILE A 110 -10.47 7.86 -1.90
C ILE A 110 -9.80 8.10 -3.24
N SER A 111 -9.59 7.04 -4.01
CA SER A 111 -8.90 7.12 -5.30
C SER A 111 -9.64 8.06 -6.26
N ARG A 112 -10.95 7.90 -6.37
CA ARG A 112 -11.78 8.76 -7.22
C ARG A 112 -11.78 10.21 -6.76
N ASN A 113 -11.86 10.41 -5.44
CA ASN A 113 -11.96 11.75 -4.87
C ASN A 113 -10.67 12.55 -5.06
N TYR A 114 -9.52 11.91 -4.93
CA TYR A 114 -8.22 12.61 -4.95
C TYR A 114 -7.52 12.57 -6.32
N PHE A 115 -7.83 11.61 -7.19
CA PHE A 115 -7.15 11.44 -8.48
C PHE A 115 -8.09 11.53 -9.69
N GLY A 116 -9.39 11.34 -9.50
CA GLY A 116 -10.36 11.33 -10.58
C GLY A 116 -10.57 9.93 -11.15
N ASP A 117 -11.69 9.75 -11.84
CA ASP A 117 -12.14 8.43 -12.31
C ASP A 117 -11.20 7.81 -13.35
N ASP A 118 -10.55 8.64 -14.16
CA ASP A 118 -9.73 8.18 -15.28
C ASP A 118 -8.27 7.92 -14.92
N HIS A 119 -7.87 8.23 -13.68
CA HIS A 119 -6.50 8.02 -13.23
C HIS A 119 -6.22 6.54 -13.01
N ILE A 120 -4.98 6.11 -13.28
CA ILE A 120 -4.58 4.71 -13.11
C ILE A 120 -4.79 4.21 -11.69
N ILE A 121 -4.60 5.05 -10.69
CA ILE A 121 -4.85 4.69 -9.28
C ILE A 121 -6.31 4.32 -9.08
N SER A 122 -7.24 5.05 -9.68
CA SER A 122 -8.68 4.73 -9.62
C SER A 122 -9.00 3.45 -10.40
N GLU A 123 -8.33 3.21 -11.49
CA GLU A 123 -8.48 1.97 -12.25
C GLU A 123 -7.98 0.76 -11.44
N PHE A 124 -6.85 0.90 -10.74
CA PHE A 124 -6.37 -0.14 -9.83
C PHE A 124 -7.37 -0.41 -8.71
N ALA A 125 -7.93 0.64 -8.13
CA ALA A 125 -8.90 0.49 -7.04
C ALA A 125 -10.14 -0.27 -7.48
N GLN A 126 -10.61 -0.06 -8.70
CA GLN A 126 -11.78 -0.73 -9.23
C GLN A 126 -11.51 -2.17 -9.65
N ASP A 127 -10.42 -2.40 -10.37
CA ASP A 127 -10.11 -3.72 -10.90
C ASP A 127 -8.62 -3.85 -11.22
N ILE A 128 -7.82 -4.10 -10.18
CA ILE A 128 -6.39 -4.28 -10.34
C ILE A 128 -6.05 -5.52 -11.19
N LYS A 129 -6.97 -6.49 -11.27
CA LYS A 129 -6.76 -7.72 -12.01
C LYS A 129 -6.70 -7.50 -13.52
N LYS A 130 -7.16 -6.37 -14.02
CA LYS A 130 -6.94 -5.97 -15.43
C LYS A 130 -5.44 -5.83 -15.72
N PHE A 131 -4.66 -5.40 -14.74
CA PHE A 131 -3.23 -5.15 -14.87
C PHE A 131 -2.39 -6.30 -14.32
N LEU A 132 -2.88 -6.94 -13.27
CA LEU A 132 -2.21 -8.02 -12.54
C LEU A 132 -3.22 -9.14 -12.31
N PRO A 133 -3.48 -10.00 -13.33
CA PRO A 133 -4.58 -10.98 -13.27
C PRO A 133 -4.48 -11.98 -12.12
N ASN A 134 -3.27 -12.24 -11.65
CA ASN A 134 -3.02 -13.26 -10.62
C ASN A 134 -2.88 -12.68 -9.23
N LEU A 135 -3.14 -11.39 -9.05
CA LEU A 135 -3.10 -10.76 -7.72
C LEU A 135 -4.28 -11.25 -6.89
N THR A 136 -4.00 -11.67 -5.68
CA THR A 136 -5.02 -12.10 -4.71
C THR A 136 -4.82 -11.37 -3.38
N TYR A 137 -5.88 -11.34 -2.58
CA TYR A 137 -5.81 -10.82 -1.22
C TYR A 137 -5.97 -11.98 -0.23
N PRO A 138 -5.15 -12.01 0.85
CA PRO A 138 -5.25 -13.10 1.81
C PRO A 138 -6.57 -13.05 2.58
N ASN A 139 -7.18 -14.23 2.79
CA ASN A 139 -8.41 -14.36 3.56
C ASN A 139 -8.14 -14.58 5.06
N THR A 140 -6.90 -14.87 5.42
CA THR A 140 -6.51 -15.16 6.80
C THR A 140 -5.30 -14.33 7.19
N GLU A 141 -5.13 -14.10 8.49
CA GLU A 141 -3.96 -13.40 9.02
C GLU A 141 -2.68 -14.15 8.67
N ILE A 142 -1.72 -13.43 8.09
CA ILE A 142 -0.38 -13.96 7.82
C ILE A 142 0.51 -13.56 8.99
N GLN A 143 1.24 -14.54 9.54
CA GLN A 143 2.15 -14.31 10.67
C GLN A 143 3.52 -13.91 10.13
N PRO A 144 3.95 -12.65 10.36
CA PRO A 144 5.23 -12.18 9.81
C PRO A 144 6.46 -12.77 10.49
N LYS A 145 6.33 -13.39 11.67
CA LYS A 145 7.47 -13.92 12.44
C LYS A 145 8.21 -15.07 11.76
N GLU A 146 7.58 -15.72 10.79
CA GLU A 146 8.18 -16.83 10.05
C GLU A 146 8.78 -16.39 8.73
N ILE A 147 8.78 -15.08 8.45
CA ILE A 147 9.21 -14.50 7.20
C ILE A 147 10.33 -13.51 7.48
N TYR A 148 11.39 -13.55 6.67
CA TYR A 148 12.43 -12.53 6.74
C TYR A 148 11.89 -11.21 6.15
N ILE A 149 11.96 -10.13 6.93
CA ILE A 149 11.41 -8.84 6.54
C ILE A 149 12.49 -7.77 6.61
N ASP A 150 12.65 -7.03 5.50
CA ASP A 150 13.48 -5.85 5.45
C ASP A 150 12.61 -4.63 5.77
N PHE A 151 12.86 -4.00 6.91
CA PHE A 151 12.09 -2.84 7.34
C PHE A 151 12.46 -1.59 6.58
N ILE A 152 11.44 -0.80 6.23
CA ILE A 152 11.60 0.47 5.54
C ILE A 152 11.87 1.56 6.58
N ARG A 153 12.91 2.35 6.37
CA ARG A 153 13.24 3.48 7.24
C ARG A 153 12.43 4.70 6.84
N GLY A 154 12.17 5.59 7.81
CA GLY A 154 11.52 6.87 7.57
C GLY A 154 10.00 6.81 7.50
N ILE A 155 9.39 5.72 7.97
CA ILE A 155 7.93 5.54 7.92
C ILE A 155 7.23 6.44 8.93
N ASP A 156 7.80 6.61 10.12
CA ASP A 156 7.17 7.35 11.23
C ASP A 156 7.89 8.67 11.47
N ARG A 157 7.99 9.49 10.43
CA ARG A 157 8.75 10.75 10.42
C ARG A 157 8.30 11.74 11.48
N LYS A 158 7.00 11.79 11.75
CA LYS A 158 6.45 12.75 12.72
C LYS A 158 6.93 12.44 14.14
N ASN A 159 7.07 11.16 14.48
CA ASN A 159 7.53 10.76 15.80
C ASN A 159 9.02 10.98 15.98
N THR A 160 9.83 10.88 14.92
CA THR A 160 11.26 11.13 14.99
C THR A 160 11.59 12.59 15.26
N ASN A 161 10.72 13.51 14.86
CA ASN A 161 10.93 14.94 15.06
C ASN A 161 10.74 15.39 16.50
N TYR A 162 10.09 14.58 17.35
CA TYR A 162 9.88 14.89 18.74
C TYR A 162 11.04 14.49 19.64
N ILE A 163 11.93 13.66 19.15
CA ILE A 163 13.05 13.12 19.91
C ILE A 163 14.32 13.94 19.69
N GLY A 164 14.34 14.69 18.63
CA GLY A 164 15.46 15.58 18.31
C GLY A 164 15.34 16.97 18.96
#